data_2bb56dc27e2e772e11ae85ef06100c13
#
_entry.id   2bb56dc27e2e772e11ae85ef06100c13
#
_cell.length_a   1.000
_cell.length_b   1.000
_cell.length_c   1.000
_cell.angle_alpha   90.00
_cell.angle_beta   90.00
_cell.angle_gamma   90.00
#
_symmetry.space_group_name_H-M   'P 1'
#
loop_
_entity.id
_entity.type
_entity.pdbx_description
1 polymer ?
#
loop_
_entity_poly.entity_id
_entity_poly.type
_entity_poly.pdbx_seq_one_letter_code
_entity_poly.pdbx_strand_id
1 'polypeptide(L)'
;MFRNLLAALFLALATGTAVSEPTPTAAPVADSANVAQVWQREADYWRYVAAGDVDSYVALWDDRFIGWPCDQPHPLRKAGIGDWVRKVRDQHIRVDANLTREGAQDFGDVVVVHYSFTRVDTYPDGKVEGLGVVRKITHTWMKVGPDWLIVGGMCGDLSSAKPS
;
A
#
# COMPACT_ATOMS: atom_id res chain seq x y z
N MET A 1 26.76 30.39 80.04
CA MET A 1 26.27 31.15 78.88
C MET A 1 26.75 30.54 77.62
N PHE A 2 25.95 29.61 77.01
CA PHE A 2 26.30 29.01 75.71
C PHE A 2 25.16 29.35 74.72
N ARG A 3 25.51 30.08 73.66
CA ARG A 3 24.60 30.42 72.55
C ARG A 3 24.76 29.36 71.47
N ASN A 4 23.69 28.57 71.28
CA ASN A 4 23.58 27.66 70.16
C ASN A 4 23.22 28.43 68.89
N LEU A 5 24.06 28.36 67.83
CA LEU A 5 23.74 28.77 66.49
C LEU A 5 23.18 27.54 65.76
N LEU A 6 21.92 27.60 65.38
CA LEU A 6 21.34 26.65 64.42
C LEU A 6 21.60 27.20 62.99
N ALA A 7 22.42 26.49 62.21
CA ALA A 7 22.57 26.75 60.81
C ALA A 7 21.50 25.93 60.02
N ALA A 8 20.56 26.63 59.39
CA ALA A 8 19.54 26.02 58.52
C ALA A 8 20.17 25.81 57.11
N LEU A 9 20.27 24.54 56.71
CA LEU A 9 20.71 24.15 55.37
C LEU A 9 19.49 24.13 54.43
N PHE A 10 19.44 25.08 53.50
CA PHE A 10 18.43 25.08 52.42
C PHE A 10 18.92 24.19 51.28
N LEU A 11 18.25 23.06 51.09
CA LEU A 11 18.47 22.17 49.94
C LEU A 11 17.54 22.65 48.80
N ALA A 12 18.13 23.27 47.77
CA ALA A 12 17.41 23.68 46.58
C ALA A 12 17.27 22.46 45.66
N LEU A 13 16.06 21.91 45.52
CA LEU A 13 15.75 20.93 44.47
C LEU A 13 15.62 21.66 43.12
N ALA A 14 16.59 21.51 42.26
CA ALA A 14 16.47 21.92 40.88
C ALA A 14 15.67 20.84 40.10
N THR A 15 14.39 21.15 39.81
CA THR A 15 13.59 20.33 38.88
C THR A 15 14.01 20.66 37.45
N GLY A 16 14.93 19.83 36.91
CA GLY A 16 15.27 19.88 35.50
C GLY A 16 14.13 19.34 34.65
N THR A 17 13.44 20.19 33.90
CA THR A 17 12.55 19.80 32.84
C THR A 17 13.37 19.28 31.67
N ALA A 18 13.34 17.97 31.46
CA ALA A 18 13.94 17.37 30.26
C ALA A 18 13.15 17.86 29.04
N VAL A 19 13.75 18.73 28.26
CA VAL A 19 13.25 19.08 26.92
C VAL A 19 13.57 17.89 26.02
N SER A 20 12.54 17.13 25.61
CA SER A 20 12.70 16.09 24.60
C SER A 20 13.08 16.76 23.27
N GLU A 21 14.29 16.53 22.79
CA GLU A 21 14.68 16.92 21.43
C GLU A 21 13.77 16.21 20.42
N PRO A 22 13.25 16.93 19.41
CA PRO A 22 12.48 16.30 18.34
C PRO A 22 13.36 15.28 17.63
N THR A 23 12.93 14.02 17.59
CA THR A 23 13.57 12.96 16.81
C THR A 23 13.68 13.43 15.36
N PRO A 24 14.88 13.44 14.75
CA PRO A 24 15.02 13.86 13.36
C PRO A 24 14.16 12.97 12.47
N THR A 25 13.21 13.56 11.77
CA THR A 25 12.44 12.88 10.72
C THR A 25 13.44 12.44 9.66
N ALA A 26 13.64 11.14 9.50
CA ALA A 26 14.51 10.61 8.48
C ALA A 26 14.04 11.13 7.10
N ALA A 27 14.96 11.68 6.31
CA ALA A 27 14.69 12.08 4.96
C ALA A 27 14.15 10.87 4.17
N PRO A 28 13.19 11.05 3.23
CA PRO A 28 12.70 9.97 2.40
C PRO A 28 13.89 9.28 1.71
N VAL A 29 14.07 7.99 1.97
CA VAL A 29 15.06 7.18 1.25
C VAL A 29 14.59 7.09 -0.19
N ALA A 30 15.43 7.47 -1.15
CA ALA A 30 15.11 7.32 -2.56
C ALA A 30 14.81 5.85 -2.88
N ASP A 31 13.78 5.61 -3.71
CA ASP A 31 13.44 4.27 -4.18
C ASP A 31 14.66 3.62 -4.85
N SER A 32 14.90 2.35 -4.56
CA SER A 32 15.88 1.55 -5.29
C SER A 32 15.43 1.38 -6.76
N ALA A 33 16.36 1.01 -7.64
CA ALA A 33 16.04 0.74 -9.03
C ALA A 33 14.96 -0.36 -9.18
N ASN A 34 14.98 -1.38 -8.31
CA ASN A 34 13.98 -2.45 -8.28
C ASN A 34 12.60 -1.91 -7.87
N VAL A 35 12.55 -1.09 -6.82
CA VAL A 35 11.30 -0.45 -6.37
C VAL A 35 10.73 0.45 -7.46
N ALA A 36 11.55 1.23 -8.14
CA ALA A 36 11.12 2.07 -9.26
C ALA A 36 10.51 1.25 -10.42
N GLN A 37 11.14 0.11 -10.76
CA GLN A 37 10.62 -0.81 -11.78
C GLN A 37 9.27 -1.41 -11.36
N VAL A 38 9.15 -1.84 -10.11
CA VAL A 38 7.91 -2.41 -9.60
C VAL A 38 6.77 -1.36 -9.57
N TRP A 39 7.05 -0.12 -9.19
CA TRP A 39 6.04 0.94 -9.29
C TRP A 39 5.60 1.22 -10.74
N GLN A 40 6.49 1.05 -11.71
CA GLN A 40 6.09 1.11 -13.12
C GLN A 40 5.16 -0.05 -13.48
N ARG A 41 5.41 -1.27 -12.98
CA ARG A 41 4.51 -2.42 -13.17
C ARG A 41 3.14 -2.22 -12.52
N GLU A 42 3.08 -1.56 -11.34
CA GLU A 42 1.79 -1.18 -10.74
C GLU A 42 1.02 -0.16 -11.59
N ALA A 43 1.72 0.77 -12.23
CA ALA A 43 1.09 1.68 -13.18
C ALA A 43 0.58 0.93 -14.43
N ASP A 44 1.34 -0.04 -14.94
CA ASP A 44 0.92 -0.92 -16.04
C ASP A 44 -0.30 -1.76 -15.66
N TYR A 45 -0.34 -2.30 -14.44
CA TYR A 45 -1.48 -3.03 -13.89
C TYR A 45 -2.77 -2.23 -14.05
N TRP A 46 -2.81 -0.99 -13.55
CA TRP A 46 -4.01 -0.16 -13.62
C TRP A 46 -4.33 0.33 -15.02
N ARG A 47 -3.32 0.55 -15.85
CA ARG A 47 -3.49 0.86 -17.27
C ARG A 47 -4.16 -0.29 -18.02
N TYR A 48 -3.75 -1.55 -17.80
CA TYR A 48 -4.38 -2.72 -18.41
C TYR A 48 -5.81 -2.92 -17.93
N VAL A 49 -6.05 -2.68 -16.62
CA VAL A 49 -7.42 -2.70 -16.08
C VAL A 49 -8.31 -1.69 -16.78
N ALA A 50 -7.89 -0.44 -16.87
CA ALA A 50 -8.68 0.62 -17.50
C ALA A 50 -8.92 0.37 -18.99
N ALA A 51 -7.97 -0.27 -19.67
CA ALA A 51 -8.08 -0.67 -21.07
C ALA A 51 -8.92 -1.95 -21.30
N GLY A 52 -9.23 -2.71 -20.24
CA GLY A 52 -9.83 -4.04 -20.38
C GLY A 52 -8.90 -5.06 -21.06
N ASP A 53 -7.57 -4.81 -21.00
CA ASP A 53 -6.54 -5.66 -21.60
C ASP A 53 -6.24 -6.85 -20.68
N VAL A 54 -7.06 -7.88 -20.83
CA VAL A 54 -7.00 -9.10 -20.00
C VAL A 54 -5.68 -9.83 -20.12
N ASP A 55 -5.16 -9.92 -21.34
CA ASP A 55 -3.96 -10.74 -21.62
C ASP A 55 -2.71 -10.09 -21.01
N SER A 56 -2.51 -8.80 -21.22
CA SER A 56 -1.42 -8.04 -20.60
C SER A 56 -1.55 -8.00 -19.07
N TYR A 57 -2.77 -7.86 -18.55
CA TYR A 57 -3.03 -7.92 -17.12
C TYR A 57 -2.64 -9.28 -16.51
N VAL A 58 -3.08 -10.40 -17.11
CA VAL A 58 -2.79 -11.75 -16.63
C VAL A 58 -1.30 -12.09 -16.76
N ALA A 59 -0.59 -11.51 -17.75
CA ALA A 59 0.85 -11.67 -17.90
C ALA A 59 1.67 -11.06 -16.75
N LEU A 60 1.11 -10.14 -15.95
CA LEU A 60 1.77 -9.62 -14.76
C LEU A 60 1.86 -10.65 -13.61
N TRP A 61 1.13 -11.75 -13.67
CA TRP A 61 0.97 -12.69 -12.56
C TRP A 61 1.79 -13.97 -12.81
N ASP A 62 2.56 -14.39 -11.79
CA ASP A 62 3.30 -15.66 -11.83
C ASP A 62 2.32 -16.85 -11.75
N ASP A 63 2.69 -17.99 -12.34
CA ASP A 63 1.84 -19.19 -12.32
C ASP A 63 1.63 -19.76 -10.92
N ARG A 64 2.56 -19.47 -9.99
CA ARG A 64 2.49 -19.86 -8.57
C ARG A 64 1.68 -18.91 -7.72
N PHE A 65 1.15 -17.82 -8.31
CA PHE A 65 0.40 -16.81 -7.57
C PHE A 65 -0.67 -17.43 -6.68
N ILE A 66 -0.73 -16.94 -5.45
CA ILE A 66 -1.85 -17.07 -4.55
C ILE A 66 -2.00 -15.78 -3.74
N GLY A 67 -3.21 -15.23 -3.69
CA GLY A 67 -3.46 -13.97 -2.99
C GLY A 67 -4.94 -13.74 -2.76
N TRP A 68 -5.23 -12.72 -1.98
CA TRP A 68 -6.58 -12.35 -1.61
C TRP A 68 -7.01 -11.08 -2.34
N PRO A 69 -7.64 -11.17 -3.53
CA PRO A 69 -8.20 -9.99 -4.19
C PRO A 69 -9.31 -9.34 -3.36
N CYS A 70 -9.59 -8.07 -3.64
CA CYS A 70 -10.72 -7.38 -3.04
C CYS A 70 -12.03 -8.15 -3.26
N ASP A 71 -12.90 -8.13 -2.26
CA ASP A 71 -14.26 -8.67 -2.33
C ASP A 71 -14.32 -10.20 -2.57
N GLN A 72 -13.21 -10.94 -2.40
CA GLN A 72 -13.20 -12.40 -2.52
C GLN A 72 -13.21 -13.07 -1.15
N PRO A 73 -14.09 -14.07 -0.91
CA PRO A 73 -14.16 -14.78 0.35
C PRO A 73 -12.98 -15.75 0.57
N HIS A 74 -12.26 -16.10 -0.52
CA HIS A 74 -11.13 -17.02 -0.51
C HIS A 74 -10.00 -16.52 -1.39
N PRO A 75 -8.74 -16.94 -1.11
CA PRO A 75 -7.62 -16.62 -1.99
C PRO A 75 -7.86 -17.18 -3.39
N LEU A 76 -7.44 -16.43 -4.39
CA LEU A 76 -7.45 -16.86 -5.79
C LEU A 76 -6.05 -17.28 -6.24
N ARG A 77 -6.02 -18.10 -7.29
CA ARG A 77 -4.85 -18.40 -8.09
C ARG A 77 -4.93 -17.65 -9.43
N LYS A 78 -3.84 -17.66 -10.19
CA LYS A 78 -3.72 -16.96 -11.48
C LYS A 78 -4.91 -17.22 -12.41
N ALA A 79 -5.43 -18.45 -12.48
CA ALA A 79 -6.52 -18.82 -13.39
C ALA A 79 -7.78 -17.95 -13.26
N GLY A 80 -8.08 -17.45 -12.05
CA GLY A 80 -9.27 -16.61 -11.79
C GLY A 80 -9.01 -15.11 -11.78
N ILE A 81 -7.72 -14.70 -11.86
CA ILE A 81 -7.35 -13.30 -11.59
C ILE A 81 -7.82 -12.32 -12.66
N GLY A 82 -8.00 -12.77 -13.90
CA GLY A 82 -8.40 -11.93 -15.03
C GLY A 82 -9.90 -11.69 -15.16
N ASP A 83 -10.74 -12.38 -14.39
CA ASP A 83 -12.20 -12.39 -14.59
C ASP A 83 -12.83 -11.00 -14.41
N TRP A 84 -12.36 -10.23 -13.46
CA TRP A 84 -12.87 -8.89 -13.23
C TRP A 84 -12.47 -7.89 -14.32
N VAL A 85 -11.24 -8.03 -14.91
CA VAL A 85 -10.81 -7.22 -16.06
C VAL A 85 -11.59 -7.60 -17.31
N ARG A 86 -11.91 -8.89 -17.46
CA ARG A 86 -12.80 -9.38 -18.52
C ARG A 86 -14.18 -8.72 -18.40
N LYS A 87 -14.73 -8.62 -17.17
CA LYS A 87 -15.98 -7.90 -16.92
C LYS A 87 -15.88 -6.42 -17.33
N VAL A 88 -14.79 -5.73 -17.00
CA VAL A 88 -14.55 -4.34 -17.41
C VAL A 88 -14.66 -4.21 -18.93
N ARG A 89 -13.96 -5.08 -19.68
CA ARG A 89 -13.98 -5.11 -21.14
C ARG A 89 -15.37 -5.40 -21.70
N ASP A 90 -15.99 -6.50 -21.27
CA ASP A 90 -17.22 -7.03 -21.86
C ASP A 90 -18.42 -6.14 -21.57
N GLN A 91 -18.42 -5.43 -20.44
CA GLN A 91 -19.46 -4.48 -20.06
C GLN A 91 -19.12 -3.03 -20.41
N HIS A 92 -18.01 -2.77 -21.12
CA HIS A 92 -17.55 -1.44 -21.51
C HIS A 92 -17.48 -0.45 -20.33
N ILE A 93 -17.02 -0.92 -19.18
CA ILE A 93 -16.93 -0.11 -17.96
C ILE A 93 -15.71 0.84 -18.12
N ARG A 94 -15.92 2.13 -17.93
CA ARG A 94 -14.81 3.07 -17.77
C ARG A 94 -14.31 3.01 -16.33
N VAL A 95 -13.03 2.73 -16.17
CA VAL A 95 -12.37 2.66 -14.86
C VAL A 95 -11.47 3.86 -14.69
N ASP A 96 -11.71 4.65 -13.64
CA ASP A 96 -10.84 5.72 -13.18
C ASP A 96 -10.24 5.30 -11.82
N ALA A 97 -8.90 5.16 -11.75
CA ALA A 97 -8.20 4.76 -10.54
C ALA A 97 -7.11 5.77 -10.17
N ASN A 98 -7.03 6.10 -8.87
CA ASN A 98 -5.99 6.97 -8.33
C ASN A 98 -5.28 6.23 -7.20
N LEU A 99 -3.94 6.22 -7.24
CA LEU A 99 -3.09 5.50 -6.31
C LEU A 99 -2.30 6.47 -5.43
N THR A 100 -2.17 6.12 -4.15
CA THR A 100 -1.26 6.77 -3.21
C THR A 100 -0.27 5.73 -2.71
N ARG A 101 1.03 5.92 -3.01
CA ARG A 101 2.10 5.03 -2.55
C ARG A 101 2.28 5.20 -1.05
N GLU A 102 2.21 4.10 -0.29
CA GLU A 102 2.35 4.10 1.17
C GLU A 102 3.74 3.59 1.59
N GLY A 103 4.34 2.68 0.82
CA GLY A 103 5.67 2.17 1.09
C GLY A 103 6.08 1.03 0.17
N ALA A 104 7.38 0.75 0.17
CA ALA A 104 7.96 -0.39 -0.54
C ALA A 104 9.14 -0.97 0.24
N GLN A 105 9.37 -2.29 0.09
CA GLN A 105 10.49 -3.00 0.68
C GLN A 105 11.19 -3.78 -0.44
N ASP A 106 12.51 -3.58 -0.58
CA ASP A 106 13.36 -4.24 -1.56
C ASP A 106 14.21 -5.32 -0.88
N PHE A 107 14.04 -6.56 -1.30
CA PHE A 107 14.81 -7.72 -0.86
C PHE A 107 15.64 -8.32 -2.01
N GLY A 108 16.01 -7.52 -3.01
CA GLY A 108 16.74 -7.94 -4.19
C GLY A 108 15.80 -8.48 -5.27
N ASP A 109 15.60 -9.80 -5.31
CA ASP A 109 14.70 -10.43 -6.28
C ASP A 109 13.22 -10.43 -5.85
N VAL A 110 12.90 -9.84 -4.70
CA VAL A 110 11.53 -9.67 -4.20
C VAL A 110 11.33 -8.23 -3.77
N VAL A 111 10.25 -7.62 -4.25
CA VAL A 111 9.81 -6.29 -3.81
C VAL A 111 8.36 -6.40 -3.32
N VAL A 112 8.11 -5.85 -2.14
CA VAL A 112 6.75 -5.73 -1.59
C VAL A 112 6.36 -4.26 -1.65
N VAL A 113 5.20 -3.96 -2.25
CA VAL A 113 4.65 -2.62 -2.32
C VAL A 113 3.33 -2.53 -1.60
N HIS A 114 3.11 -1.38 -0.97
CA HIS A 114 1.88 -1.05 -0.27
C HIS A 114 1.35 0.26 -0.82
N TYR A 115 0.07 0.30 -1.18
CA TYR A 115 -0.58 1.53 -1.59
C TYR A 115 -2.07 1.53 -1.23
N SER A 116 -2.61 2.72 -1.07
CA SER A 116 -4.05 2.94 -1.06
C SER A 116 -4.52 3.41 -2.44
N PHE A 117 -5.77 3.14 -2.75
CA PHE A 117 -6.34 3.57 -4.02
C PHE A 117 -7.84 3.83 -3.92
N THR A 118 -8.31 4.72 -4.78
CA THR A 118 -9.71 4.86 -5.12
C THR A 118 -9.94 4.34 -6.52
N ARG A 119 -11.08 3.71 -6.76
CA ARG A 119 -11.51 3.26 -8.07
C ARG A 119 -12.95 3.63 -8.28
N VAL A 120 -13.24 4.29 -9.40
CA VAL A 120 -14.59 4.64 -9.82
C VAL A 120 -14.89 3.94 -11.14
N ASP A 121 -15.93 3.15 -11.15
CA ASP A 121 -16.44 2.44 -12.33
C ASP A 121 -17.66 3.16 -12.86
N THR A 122 -17.61 3.59 -14.12
CA THR A 122 -18.74 4.20 -14.81
C THR A 122 -19.25 3.25 -15.90
N TYR A 123 -20.49 2.84 -15.79
CA TYR A 123 -21.16 1.94 -16.75
C TYR A 123 -21.76 2.73 -17.90
N PRO A 124 -22.02 2.08 -19.07
CA PRO A 124 -22.62 2.74 -20.24
C PRO A 124 -24.02 3.32 -20.00
N ASP A 125 -24.77 2.78 -19.05
CA ASP A 125 -26.08 3.28 -18.63
C ASP A 125 -26.02 4.50 -17.68
N GLY A 126 -24.81 4.96 -17.37
CA GLY A 126 -24.57 6.09 -16.46
C GLY A 126 -24.48 5.70 -14.98
N LYS A 127 -24.63 4.43 -14.63
CA LYS A 127 -24.40 3.94 -13.26
C LYS A 127 -22.96 4.16 -12.87
N VAL A 128 -22.72 4.61 -11.62
CA VAL A 128 -21.38 4.83 -11.06
C VAL A 128 -21.25 4.04 -9.78
N GLU A 129 -20.14 3.32 -9.65
CA GLU A 129 -19.78 2.55 -8.45
C GLU A 129 -18.42 2.97 -7.91
N GLY A 130 -18.18 2.76 -6.60
CA GLY A 130 -16.88 2.98 -5.95
C GLY A 130 -16.59 4.40 -5.52
N LEU A 131 -17.53 5.36 -5.70
CA LEU A 131 -17.33 6.75 -5.24
C LEU A 131 -17.03 6.79 -3.73
N GLY A 132 -15.93 7.47 -3.35
CA GLY A 132 -15.53 7.67 -1.96
C GLY A 132 -15.02 6.43 -1.25
N VAL A 133 -14.91 5.29 -1.93
CA VAL A 133 -14.36 4.06 -1.36
C VAL A 133 -12.84 4.08 -1.49
N VAL A 134 -12.14 4.05 -0.35
CA VAL A 134 -10.67 3.91 -0.30
C VAL A 134 -10.33 2.48 0.06
N ARG A 135 -9.49 1.86 -0.74
CA ARG A 135 -9.00 0.50 -0.55
C ARG A 135 -7.49 0.50 -0.36
N LYS A 136 -6.98 -0.53 0.28
CA LYS A 136 -5.55 -0.80 0.42
C LYS A 136 -5.18 -2.08 -0.30
N ILE A 137 -3.98 -2.09 -0.84
CA ILE A 137 -3.43 -3.27 -1.50
C ILE A 137 -1.97 -3.46 -1.10
N THR A 138 -1.59 -4.72 -0.98
CA THR A 138 -0.20 -5.14 -0.90
C THR A 138 0.04 -6.11 -2.04
N HIS A 139 1.05 -5.85 -2.87
CA HIS A 139 1.54 -6.81 -3.85
C HIS A 139 2.96 -7.24 -3.50
N THR A 140 3.22 -8.52 -3.64
CA THR A 140 4.56 -9.11 -3.60
C THR A 140 4.96 -9.43 -5.03
N TRP A 141 5.98 -8.74 -5.50
CA TRP A 141 6.58 -8.92 -6.81
C TRP A 141 7.87 -9.71 -6.69
N MET A 142 8.07 -10.65 -7.60
CA MET A 142 9.30 -11.43 -7.69
C MET A 142 9.90 -11.28 -9.09
N LYS A 143 11.22 -11.16 -9.13
CA LYS A 143 11.98 -11.10 -10.38
C LYS A 143 12.09 -12.50 -10.99
N VAL A 144 11.61 -12.64 -12.21
CA VAL A 144 11.64 -13.90 -12.98
C VAL A 144 12.30 -13.62 -14.33
N GLY A 145 13.57 -13.96 -14.45
CA GLY A 145 14.38 -13.54 -15.61
C GLY A 145 14.46 -12.01 -15.69
N PRO A 146 14.05 -11.38 -16.80
CA PRO A 146 14.07 -9.93 -16.96
C PRO A 146 12.84 -9.24 -16.36
N ASP A 147 11.79 -9.98 -15.99
CA ASP A 147 10.48 -9.45 -15.64
C ASP A 147 10.21 -9.49 -14.14
N TRP A 148 9.34 -8.57 -13.69
CA TRP A 148 8.73 -8.60 -12.37
C TRP A 148 7.33 -9.16 -12.48
N LEU A 149 7.01 -10.21 -11.68
CA LEU A 149 5.70 -10.86 -11.67
C LEU A 149 5.11 -10.87 -10.27
N ILE A 150 3.79 -10.71 -10.15
CA ILE A 150 3.07 -10.79 -8.88
C ILE A 150 2.97 -12.24 -8.44
N VAL A 151 3.52 -12.57 -7.28
CA VAL A 151 3.48 -13.91 -6.67
C VAL A 151 2.52 -14.01 -5.51
N GLY A 152 2.10 -12.88 -4.94
CA GLY A 152 1.18 -12.82 -3.81
C GLY A 152 0.65 -11.43 -3.59
N GLY A 153 -0.37 -11.32 -2.74
CA GLY A 153 -0.91 -10.02 -2.40
C GLY A 153 -2.24 -10.11 -1.65
N MET A 154 -2.65 -8.96 -1.14
CA MET A 154 -3.91 -8.82 -0.43
C MET A 154 -4.52 -7.45 -0.73
N CYS A 155 -5.82 -7.44 -0.94
CA CYS A 155 -6.62 -6.23 -1.04
C CYS A 155 -7.69 -6.19 0.05
N GLY A 156 -8.06 -5.00 0.51
CA GLY A 156 -9.13 -4.83 1.49
C GLY A 156 -9.57 -3.37 1.61
N ASP A 157 -10.74 -3.16 2.21
CA ASP A 157 -11.26 -1.83 2.45
C ASP A 157 -10.53 -1.13 3.61
N LEU A 158 -10.20 0.16 3.44
CA LEU A 158 -9.71 1.01 4.53
C LEU A 158 -10.85 1.54 5.41
N SER A 159 -12.04 1.71 4.83
CA SER A 159 -13.23 2.22 5.52
C SER A 159 -13.77 1.29 6.62
N SER A 160 -13.33 0.03 6.66
CA SER A 160 -13.69 -0.94 7.70
C SER A 160 -12.79 -0.92 8.94
N ALA A 161 -11.72 -0.15 8.94
CA ALA A 161 -10.87 0.03 10.12
C ALA A 161 -11.61 0.92 11.13
N LYS A 162 -12.26 0.30 12.12
CA LYS A 162 -12.80 1.02 13.27
C LYS A 162 -11.63 1.73 13.96
N PRO A 163 -11.69 3.04 14.23
CA PRO A 163 -10.67 3.69 15.04
C PRO A 163 -10.60 3.02 16.40
N SER A 164 -9.40 2.59 16.78
CA SER A 164 -9.08 2.00 18.10
C SER A 164 -9.09 3.06 19.16
#